data_1e39e4acf14e44338aaebf43c71d0390
#
_entry.id   1e39e4acf14e44338aaebf43c71d0390
#
_cell.length_a   1.000
_cell.length_b   1.000
_cell.length_c   1.000
_cell.angle_alpha   90.00
_cell.angle_beta   90.00
_cell.angle_gamma   90.00
#
_symmetry.space_group_name_H-M   'P 1'
#
loop_
_entity.id
_entity.type
_entity.pdbx_description
1 polymer ?
#
loop_
_entity_poly.entity_id
_entity_poly.type
_entity_poly.pdbx_seq_one_letter_code
_entity_poly.pdbx_strand_id
1 'polypeptide(L)'
;MDISTTPLVNIQCTAYNHEKYIRDALEGFVMQKTNFKFEAIVHDDASTDNTAAIIQEYAEKYPDIIKPIFETENQYSKKDGSLGRIMKAAIHPNAKYIAICEGDDYWTDPYKLQKQVDFMEDHPDFSMCFHKVNIESNLDDYKHIYDHVIEKEYTSDEILNKWTIPTCSSLLKKEVFYNTPKDSRFLVGDIILFLTASKYGRIYCLPDTMGVYRSQASGVTQAYMNKIKGDDIIKYVLQFQAIKEYFPKAQKASNKLICSHMLDLIRYKWCKNKMECIRYTLLFLYQEKMPFLITLLKWFKYLLFRRIQ
;
A
#
# COMPACT_ATOMS: atom_id res chain seq x y z
N MET A 1 -23.27 25.62 -13.70
CA MET A 1 -21.93 25.17 -14.05
C MET A 1 -22.10 23.87 -14.80
N ASP A 2 -21.56 23.77 -16.00
CA ASP A 2 -21.66 22.56 -16.83
C ASP A 2 -20.75 21.53 -16.17
N ILE A 3 -21.35 20.53 -15.51
CA ILE A 3 -20.59 19.42 -14.92
C ILE A 3 -19.97 18.71 -16.11
N SER A 4 -18.64 18.69 -16.19
CA SER A 4 -17.91 17.93 -17.23
C SER A 4 -18.57 16.57 -17.41
N THR A 5 -18.86 16.20 -18.65
CA THR A 5 -19.49 14.90 -18.95
C THR A 5 -18.58 13.71 -18.63
N THR A 6 -17.30 13.97 -18.31
CA THR A 6 -16.27 12.96 -18.08
C THR A 6 -15.87 12.86 -16.60
N PRO A 7 -15.52 11.68 -16.08
CA PRO A 7 -15.14 11.51 -14.69
C PRO A 7 -13.78 12.18 -14.41
N LEU A 8 -13.73 12.96 -13.33
CA LEU A 8 -12.50 13.56 -12.80
C LEU A 8 -11.69 12.56 -11.97
N VAL A 9 -12.40 11.67 -11.25
CA VAL A 9 -11.81 10.65 -10.37
C VAL A 9 -12.22 9.26 -10.85
N ASN A 10 -11.24 8.35 -10.97
CA ASN A 10 -11.50 6.92 -10.98
C ASN A 10 -11.15 6.29 -9.62
N ILE A 11 -12.10 5.58 -9.04
CA ILE A 11 -11.87 4.71 -7.89
C ILE A 11 -11.35 3.37 -8.42
N GLN A 12 -10.28 2.87 -7.83
CA GLN A 12 -9.72 1.54 -8.11
C GLN A 12 -10.03 0.62 -6.94
N CYS A 13 -10.89 -0.37 -7.18
CA CYS A 13 -11.28 -1.37 -6.18
C CYS A 13 -10.98 -2.76 -6.73
N THR A 14 -10.21 -3.54 -5.99
CA THR A 14 -9.97 -4.96 -6.27
C THR A 14 -10.65 -5.81 -5.20
N ALA A 15 -11.28 -6.90 -5.62
CA ALA A 15 -11.97 -7.82 -4.74
C ALA A 15 -11.64 -9.29 -5.11
N TYR A 16 -11.48 -10.11 -4.10
CA TYR A 16 -11.36 -11.56 -4.22
C TYR A 16 -11.90 -12.27 -2.97
N ASN A 17 -13.04 -12.95 -3.09
CA ASN A 17 -13.73 -13.61 -1.98
C ASN A 17 -14.06 -12.64 -0.83
N HIS A 18 -14.65 -11.50 -1.17
CA HIS A 18 -15.04 -10.44 -0.25
C HIS A 18 -16.56 -10.35 -0.04
N GLU A 19 -17.34 -11.44 -0.18
CA GLU A 19 -18.81 -11.41 -0.06
C GLU A 19 -19.32 -10.76 1.22
N LYS A 20 -18.55 -10.83 2.31
CA LYS A 20 -18.90 -10.26 3.63
C LYS A 20 -18.65 -8.77 3.74
N TYR A 21 -17.87 -8.20 2.83
CA TYR A 21 -17.29 -6.87 2.96
C TYR A 21 -17.60 -5.96 1.78
N ILE A 22 -17.63 -6.50 0.56
CA ILE A 22 -17.72 -5.74 -0.68
C ILE A 22 -18.93 -4.81 -0.73
N ARG A 23 -20.03 -5.17 -0.06
CA ARG A 23 -21.22 -4.31 0.01
C ARG A 23 -20.93 -2.99 0.71
N ASP A 24 -20.16 -2.99 1.80
CA ASP A 24 -19.79 -1.77 2.51
C ASP A 24 -18.88 -0.87 1.65
N ALA A 25 -17.94 -1.45 0.89
CA ALA A 25 -17.11 -0.71 -0.06
C ALA A 25 -17.98 -0.03 -1.14
N LEU A 26 -18.89 -0.78 -1.76
CA LEU A 26 -19.78 -0.26 -2.81
C LEU A 26 -20.72 0.82 -2.28
N GLU A 27 -21.31 0.66 -1.09
CA GLU A 27 -22.08 1.73 -0.42
C GLU A 27 -21.22 2.97 -0.17
N GLY A 28 -19.96 2.79 0.27
CA GLY A 28 -19.01 3.87 0.43
C GLY A 28 -18.75 4.64 -0.86
N PHE A 29 -18.80 3.98 -2.03
CA PHE A 29 -18.63 4.65 -3.32
C PHE A 29 -19.89 5.37 -3.78
N VAL A 30 -21.04 4.70 -3.73
CA VAL A 30 -22.28 5.28 -4.25
C VAL A 30 -22.86 6.39 -3.39
N MET A 31 -22.50 6.47 -2.10
CA MET A 31 -22.92 7.57 -1.24
C MET A 31 -22.17 8.88 -1.49
N GLN A 32 -21.07 8.88 -2.27
CA GLN A 32 -20.25 10.07 -2.46
C GLN A 32 -21.01 11.22 -3.10
N LYS A 33 -20.86 12.41 -2.51
CA LYS A 33 -21.46 13.67 -2.95
C LYS A 33 -20.38 14.59 -3.47
N THR A 34 -20.37 14.84 -4.78
CA THR A 34 -19.33 15.63 -5.46
C THR A 34 -19.95 16.60 -6.44
N ASN A 35 -19.25 17.70 -6.72
CA ASN A 35 -19.56 18.63 -7.78
C ASN A 35 -18.89 18.27 -9.13
N PHE A 36 -18.32 17.07 -9.23
CA PHE A 36 -17.70 16.48 -10.41
C PHE A 36 -18.18 15.03 -10.59
N LYS A 37 -17.96 14.46 -11.77
CA LYS A 37 -18.23 13.04 -12.02
C LYS A 37 -17.06 12.17 -11.56
N PHE A 38 -17.38 10.98 -11.08
CA PHE A 38 -16.42 9.93 -10.77
C PHE A 38 -16.98 8.56 -11.18
N GLU A 39 -16.09 7.60 -11.35
CA GLU A 39 -16.42 6.20 -11.63
C GLU A 39 -15.60 5.28 -10.72
N ALA A 40 -16.18 4.16 -10.33
CA ALA A 40 -15.52 3.11 -9.57
C ALA A 40 -15.30 1.89 -10.47
N ILE A 41 -14.04 1.63 -10.80
CA ILE A 41 -13.61 0.38 -11.45
C ILE A 41 -13.54 -0.69 -10.37
N VAL A 42 -14.50 -1.61 -10.38
CA VAL A 42 -14.60 -2.68 -9.40
C VAL A 42 -14.22 -4.01 -10.06
N HIS A 43 -13.05 -4.48 -9.74
CA HIS A 43 -12.46 -5.67 -10.34
C HIS A 43 -12.65 -6.88 -9.40
N ASP A 44 -13.42 -7.86 -9.87
CA ASP A 44 -13.53 -9.17 -9.25
C ASP A 44 -12.49 -10.13 -9.83
N ASP A 45 -11.55 -10.55 -9.02
CA ASP A 45 -10.41 -11.38 -9.44
C ASP A 45 -10.72 -12.89 -9.43
N ALA A 46 -11.83 -13.28 -10.09
CA ALA A 46 -12.37 -14.63 -10.15
C ALA A 46 -12.78 -15.19 -8.76
N SER A 47 -13.58 -14.44 -8.03
CA SER A 47 -14.13 -14.89 -6.74
C SER A 47 -14.97 -16.17 -6.89
N THR A 48 -14.94 -16.99 -5.86
CA THR A 48 -15.69 -18.27 -5.78
C THR A 48 -16.87 -18.21 -4.83
N ASP A 49 -17.05 -17.07 -4.16
CA ASP A 49 -18.17 -16.75 -3.28
C ASP A 49 -19.16 -15.78 -3.97
N ASN A 50 -20.06 -15.14 -3.23
CA ASN A 50 -21.05 -14.22 -3.79
C ASN A 50 -20.53 -12.84 -4.17
N THR A 51 -19.21 -12.58 -4.12
CA THR A 51 -18.60 -11.26 -4.40
C THR A 51 -19.03 -10.72 -5.75
N ALA A 52 -18.87 -11.52 -6.82
CA ALA A 52 -19.22 -11.11 -8.20
C ALA A 52 -20.71 -10.78 -8.34
N ALA A 53 -21.60 -11.59 -7.72
CA ALA A 53 -23.05 -11.35 -7.77
C ALA A 53 -23.43 -10.02 -7.09
N ILE A 54 -22.81 -9.68 -5.96
CA ILE A 54 -23.03 -8.41 -5.25
C ILE A 54 -22.54 -7.24 -6.09
N ILE A 55 -21.36 -7.34 -6.72
CA ILE A 55 -20.82 -6.30 -7.61
C ILE A 55 -21.76 -6.08 -8.80
N GLN A 56 -22.30 -7.15 -9.39
CA GLN A 56 -23.25 -7.07 -10.50
C GLN A 56 -24.55 -6.35 -10.09
N GLU A 57 -25.10 -6.67 -8.90
CA GLU A 57 -26.28 -5.97 -8.34
C GLU A 57 -26.08 -4.46 -8.29
N TYR A 58 -24.90 -4.02 -7.81
CA TYR A 58 -24.59 -2.59 -7.72
C TYR A 58 -24.31 -1.96 -9.08
N ALA A 59 -23.69 -2.66 -10.00
CA ALA A 59 -23.48 -2.17 -11.36
C ALA A 59 -24.80 -1.93 -12.11
N GLU A 60 -25.79 -2.80 -11.91
CA GLU A 60 -27.14 -2.63 -12.48
C GLU A 60 -27.90 -1.46 -11.83
N LYS A 61 -27.76 -1.29 -10.51
CA LYS A 61 -28.42 -0.21 -9.76
C LYS A 61 -27.78 1.15 -9.97
N TYR A 62 -26.45 1.20 -10.15
CA TYR A 62 -25.66 2.43 -10.25
C TYR A 62 -24.72 2.42 -11.47
N PRO A 63 -25.26 2.26 -12.70
CA PRO A 63 -24.44 2.04 -13.91
C PRO A 63 -23.54 3.22 -14.27
N ASP A 64 -23.87 4.43 -13.79
CA ASP A 64 -23.05 5.63 -14.03
C ASP A 64 -21.81 5.66 -13.12
N ILE A 65 -21.84 4.96 -11.98
CA ILE A 65 -20.76 4.96 -10.98
C ILE A 65 -19.96 3.67 -11.02
N ILE A 66 -20.63 2.51 -10.93
CA ILE A 66 -19.97 1.20 -10.80
C ILE A 66 -19.66 0.63 -12.17
N LYS A 67 -18.38 0.42 -12.46
CA LYS A 67 -17.85 -0.17 -13.71
C LYS A 67 -17.18 -1.50 -13.37
N PRO A 68 -17.91 -2.62 -13.45
CA PRO A 68 -17.39 -3.90 -13.03
C PRO A 68 -16.43 -4.51 -14.07
N ILE A 69 -15.45 -5.26 -13.58
CA ILE A 69 -14.60 -6.15 -14.37
C ILE A 69 -14.65 -7.50 -13.70
N PHE A 70 -15.06 -8.54 -14.42
CA PHE A 70 -15.14 -9.90 -13.91
C PHE A 70 -14.10 -10.77 -14.61
N GLU A 71 -13.20 -11.37 -13.83
CA GLU A 71 -12.21 -12.29 -14.33
C GLU A 71 -12.69 -13.74 -14.22
N THR A 72 -12.19 -14.59 -15.12
CA THR A 72 -12.44 -16.05 -15.07
C THR A 72 -11.28 -16.80 -14.41
N GLU A 73 -10.16 -16.14 -14.23
CA GLU A 73 -8.94 -16.66 -13.59
C GLU A 73 -8.33 -15.59 -12.70
N ASN A 74 -7.84 -15.98 -11.52
CA ASN A 74 -7.23 -15.05 -10.57
C ASN A 74 -5.93 -14.43 -11.12
N GLN A 75 -5.97 -13.15 -11.47
CA GLN A 75 -4.88 -12.40 -12.10
C GLN A 75 -3.77 -12.07 -11.11
N TYR A 76 -4.13 -11.81 -9.84
CA TYR A 76 -3.14 -11.55 -8.78
C TYR A 76 -2.22 -12.75 -8.55
N SER A 77 -2.75 -13.97 -8.61
CA SER A 77 -2.00 -15.20 -8.39
C SER A 77 -0.95 -15.48 -9.47
N LYS A 78 -1.14 -14.95 -10.69
CA LYS A 78 -0.18 -15.09 -11.81
C LYS A 78 1.17 -14.42 -11.54
N LYS A 79 1.19 -13.40 -10.69
CA LYS A 79 2.39 -12.61 -10.32
C LYS A 79 3.19 -12.04 -11.49
N ASP A 80 2.55 -11.91 -12.65
CA ASP A 80 3.12 -11.39 -13.90
C ASP A 80 2.74 -9.91 -14.14
N GLY A 81 2.01 -9.29 -13.21
CA GLY A 81 1.52 -7.92 -13.29
C GLY A 81 0.28 -7.72 -14.15
N SER A 82 -0.44 -8.80 -14.52
CA SER A 82 -1.68 -8.74 -15.32
C SER A 82 -2.76 -7.92 -14.63
N LEU A 83 -3.03 -8.15 -13.33
CA LEU A 83 -3.97 -7.34 -12.55
C LEU A 83 -3.69 -5.83 -12.71
N GLY A 84 -2.47 -5.41 -12.49
CA GLY A 84 -2.10 -3.99 -12.62
C GLY A 84 -2.23 -3.44 -14.05
N ARG A 85 -2.06 -4.29 -15.09
CA ARG A 85 -2.30 -3.88 -16.49
C ARG A 85 -3.79 -3.69 -16.76
N ILE A 86 -4.63 -4.62 -16.29
CA ILE A 86 -6.09 -4.55 -16.42
C ILE A 86 -6.62 -3.29 -15.74
N MET A 87 -6.25 -3.07 -14.47
CA MET A 87 -6.67 -1.91 -13.71
C MET A 87 -6.24 -0.59 -14.36
N LYS A 88 -5.00 -0.52 -14.89
CA LYS A 88 -4.55 0.67 -15.63
C LYS A 88 -5.31 0.90 -16.94
N ALA A 89 -5.64 -0.16 -17.67
CA ALA A 89 -6.37 -0.05 -18.94
C ALA A 89 -7.82 0.42 -18.74
N ALA A 90 -8.41 0.13 -17.58
CA ALA A 90 -9.79 0.51 -17.25
C ALA A 90 -9.93 1.97 -16.80
N ILE A 91 -8.83 2.68 -16.51
CA ILE A 91 -8.89 4.08 -16.09
C ILE A 91 -9.41 4.95 -17.23
N HIS A 92 -10.43 5.76 -16.94
CA HIS A 92 -10.96 6.69 -17.92
C HIS A 92 -9.87 7.67 -18.41
N PRO A 93 -9.70 7.89 -19.73
CA PRO A 93 -8.62 8.73 -20.28
C PRO A 93 -8.55 10.14 -19.68
N ASN A 94 -9.72 10.73 -19.41
CA ASN A 94 -9.82 12.09 -18.88
C ASN A 94 -9.78 12.18 -17.34
N ALA A 95 -9.73 11.07 -16.62
CA ALA A 95 -9.57 11.13 -15.17
C ALA A 95 -8.26 11.83 -14.81
N LYS A 96 -8.30 12.73 -13.84
CA LYS A 96 -7.13 13.45 -13.30
C LYS A 96 -6.58 12.74 -12.07
N TYR A 97 -7.47 12.15 -11.29
CA TYR A 97 -7.15 11.52 -10.01
C TYR A 97 -7.55 10.06 -9.95
N ILE A 98 -6.81 9.31 -9.17
CA ILE A 98 -7.11 7.92 -8.80
C ILE A 98 -7.32 7.87 -7.29
N ALA A 99 -8.46 7.36 -6.84
CA ALA A 99 -8.69 6.96 -5.46
C ALA A 99 -8.59 5.44 -5.35
N ILE A 100 -8.05 4.94 -4.25
CA ILE A 100 -7.90 3.49 -4.06
C ILE A 100 -8.73 3.07 -2.84
N CYS A 101 -9.43 1.95 -2.96
CA CYS A 101 -10.09 1.29 -1.85
C CYS A 101 -10.36 -0.15 -2.23
N GLU A 102 -9.73 -1.09 -1.55
CA GLU A 102 -9.94 -2.53 -1.74
C GLU A 102 -11.34 -2.93 -1.27
N GLY A 103 -11.84 -4.06 -1.78
CA GLY A 103 -13.21 -4.52 -1.53
C GLY A 103 -13.49 -5.01 -0.10
N ASP A 104 -12.48 -5.09 0.77
CA ASP A 104 -12.60 -5.40 2.19
C ASP A 104 -12.55 -4.15 3.11
N ASP A 105 -12.19 -2.99 2.56
CA ASP A 105 -12.22 -1.69 3.24
C ASP A 105 -13.43 -0.86 2.80
N TYR A 106 -13.75 0.23 3.50
CA TYR A 106 -14.86 1.10 3.11
C TYR A 106 -14.74 2.54 3.59
N TRP A 107 -15.42 3.45 2.88
CA TRP A 107 -15.50 4.86 3.24
C TRP A 107 -16.74 5.16 4.08
N THR A 108 -16.62 6.12 4.99
CA THR A 108 -17.68 6.50 5.94
C THR A 108 -18.14 7.94 5.78
N ASP A 109 -17.37 8.78 5.06
CA ASP A 109 -17.70 10.19 4.82
C ASP A 109 -18.23 10.38 3.38
N PRO A 110 -19.48 10.85 3.20
CA PRO A 110 -20.05 11.10 1.86
C PRO A 110 -19.35 12.24 1.09
N TYR A 111 -18.50 13.01 1.71
CA TYR A 111 -17.74 14.09 1.09
C TYR A 111 -16.24 13.79 0.96
N LYS A 112 -15.83 12.54 1.18
CA LYS A 112 -14.42 12.15 1.13
C LYS A 112 -13.76 12.52 -0.20
N LEU A 113 -14.36 12.19 -1.33
CA LEU A 113 -13.82 12.51 -2.65
C LEU A 113 -13.80 14.02 -2.88
N GLN A 114 -14.87 14.74 -2.49
CA GLN A 114 -14.94 16.20 -2.65
C GLN A 114 -13.81 16.87 -1.88
N LYS A 115 -13.65 16.57 -0.58
CA LYS A 115 -12.60 17.14 0.28
C LYS A 115 -11.20 16.89 -0.26
N GLN A 116 -10.93 15.66 -0.75
CA GLN A 116 -9.62 15.33 -1.29
C GLN A 116 -9.34 16.01 -2.62
N VAL A 117 -10.33 16.12 -3.50
CA VAL A 117 -10.18 16.81 -4.78
C VAL A 117 -9.99 18.31 -4.54
N ASP A 118 -10.81 18.93 -3.66
CA ASP A 118 -10.66 20.36 -3.33
C ASP A 118 -9.24 20.64 -2.82
N PHE A 119 -8.73 19.83 -1.90
CA PHE A 119 -7.36 19.96 -1.43
C PHE A 119 -6.34 19.86 -2.59
N MET A 120 -6.48 18.88 -3.47
CA MET A 120 -5.53 18.67 -4.57
C MET A 120 -5.61 19.74 -5.66
N GLU A 121 -6.77 20.36 -5.87
CA GLU A 121 -6.95 21.48 -6.81
C GLU A 121 -6.38 22.78 -6.23
N ASP A 122 -6.58 23.03 -4.93
CA ASP A 122 -6.05 24.20 -4.23
C ASP A 122 -4.53 24.14 -4.01
N HIS A 123 -3.95 22.93 -4.05
CA HIS A 123 -2.53 22.69 -3.78
C HIS A 123 -1.87 21.88 -4.91
N PRO A 124 -1.63 22.48 -6.08
CA PRO A 124 -1.13 21.76 -7.26
C PRO A 124 0.28 21.17 -7.13
N ASP A 125 1.05 21.57 -6.12
CA ASP A 125 2.37 21.04 -5.77
C ASP A 125 2.31 19.69 -5.02
N PHE A 126 1.11 19.28 -4.56
CA PHE A 126 0.90 17.94 -4.03
C PHE A 126 0.57 16.95 -5.16
N SER A 127 1.08 15.75 -5.05
CA SER A 127 0.82 14.62 -5.97
C SER A 127 -0.15 13.60 -5.40
N MET A 128 -0.34 13.66 -4.08
CA MET A 128 -1.18 12.72 -3.34
C MET A 128 -1.64 13.36 -2.03
N CYS A 129 -2.88 13.06 -1.65
CA CYS A 129 -3.36 13.21 -0.28
C CYS A 129 -3.99 11.90 0.22
N PHE A 130 -4.04 11.76 1.53
CA PHE A 130 -4.70 10.65 2.22
C PHE A 130 -5.35 11.16 3.50
N HIS A 131 -6.07 10.33 4.21
CA HIS A 131 -6.77 10.70 5.43
C HIS A 131 -6.62 9.65 6.51
N LYS A 132 -7.01 9.96 7.73
CA LYS A 132 -7.05 9.01 8.84
C LYS A 132 -8.16 7.99 8.64
N VAL A 133 -7.99 6.80 9.20
CA VAL A 133 -8.98 5.72 9.19
C VAL A 133 -9.24 5.21 10.60
N ASN A 134 -10.44 4.68 10.81
CA ASN A 134 -10.69 3.75 11.91
C ASN A 134 -10.20 2.36 11.50
N ILE A 135 -9.88 1.53 12.49
CA ILE A 135 -9.41 0.16 12.25
C ILE A 135 -10.44 -0.82 12.79
N GLU A 136 -10.91 -1.71 11.95
CA GLU A 136 -11.65 -2.91 12.35
C GLU A 136 -10.71 -4.12 12.29
N SER A 137 -10.34 -4.65 13.45
CA SER A 137 -9.50 -5.84 13.55
C SER A 137 -9.88 -6.71 14.74
N ASN A 138 -9.89 -8.03 14.50
CA ASN A 138 -10.00 -9.03 15.56
C ASN A 138 -8.63 -9.38 16.18
N LEU A 139 -7.54 -8.76 15.70
CA LEU A 139 -6.17 -8.97 16.13
C LEU A 139 -5.69 -7.75 16.91
N ASP A 140 -5.37 -7.91 18.19
CA ASP A 140 -5.00 -6.80 19.07
C ASP A 140 -3.79 -6.00 18.55
N ASP A 141 -2.77 -6.67 18.00
CA ASP A 141 -1.56 -6.05 17.45
C ASP A 141 -1.84 -5.11 16.27
N TYR A 142 -3.01 -5.20 15.64
CA TYR A 142 -3.37 -4.39 14.46
C TYR A 142 -4.35 -3.27 14.75
N LYS A 143 -4.96 -3.23 15.93
CA LYS A 143 -5.93 -2.18 16.30
C LYS A 143 -5.34 -0.77 16.30
N HIS A 144 -4.03 -0.65 16.40
CA HIS A 144 -3.30 0.60 16.61
C HIS A 144 -2.24 0.92 15.54
N ILE A 145 -2.26 0.20 14.40
CA ILE A 145 -1.19 0.35 13.38
C ILE A 145 -1.14 1.75 12.76
N TYR A 146 -2.25 2.48 12.73
CA TYR A 146 -2.35 3.82 12.17
C TYR A 146 -2.52 4.94 13.22
N ASP A 147 -2.48 4.66 14.53
CA ASP A 147 -2.61 5.68 15.59
C ASP A 147 -1.55 6.79 15.51
N HIS A 148 -0.43 6.52 14.87
CA HIS A 148 0.65 7.48 14.65
C HIS A 148 0.40 8.43 13.48
N VAL A 149 -0.67 8.23 12.72
CA VAL A 149 -1.01 9.05 11.55
C VAL A 149 -1.71 10.32 12.01
N ILE A 150 -1.10 11.45 11.72
CA ILE A 150 -1.60 12.78 12.08
C ILE A 150 -1.67 13.67 10.84
N GLU A 151 -2.44 14.72 10.91
CA GLU A 151 -2.48 15.76 9.89
C GLU A 151 -1.12 16.42 9.71
N LYS A 152 -0.50 16.24 8.56
CA LYS A 152 0.74 16.91 8.14
C LYS A 152 1.19 16.51 6.73
N GLU A 153 2.23 17.16 6.24
CA GLU A 153 3.01 16.64 5.11
C GLU A 153 3.91 15.46 5.55
N TYR A 154 3.99 14.44 4.69
CA TYR A 154 4.80 13.24 4.91
C TYR A 154 5.95 13.13 3.92
N THR A 155 7.13 12.85 4.43
CA THR A 155 8.33 12.57 3.63
C THR A 155 8.40 11.09 3.23
N SER A 156 9.17 10.80 2.16
CA SER A 156 9.42 9.42 1.73
C SER A 156 10.01 8.55 2.85
N ASP A 157 10.89 9.11 3.68
CA ASP A 157 11.49 8.40 4.81
C ASP A 157 10.45 8.05 5.89
N GLU A 158 9.49 8.93 6.17
CA GLU A 158 8.42 8.65 7.13
C GLU A 158 7.46 7.59 6.61
N ILE A 159 7.07 7.69 5.33
CA ILE A 159 6.19 6.73 4.66
C ILE A 159 6.80 5.32 4.69
N LEU A 160 8.09 5.20 4.37
CA LEU A 160 8.78 3.91 4.33
C LEU A 160 9.10 3.34 5.72
N ASN A 161 9.41 4.21 6.70
CA ASN A 161 9.87 3.77 8.02
C ASN A 161 8.77 3.15 8.89
N LYS A 162 7.52 3.54 8.63
CA LYS A 162 6.31 2.97 9.26
C LYS A 162 5.27 2.76 8.18
N TRP A 163 4.42 1.77 8.34
CA TRP A 163 3.24 1.61 7.49
C TRP A 163 2.29 2.78 7.77
N THR A 164 2.40 3.84 6.98
CA THR A 164 1.83 5.15 7.32
C THR A 164 0.53 5.45 6.59
N ILE A 165 0.40 4.98 5.33
CA ILE A 165 -0.73 5.32 4.48
C ILE A 165 -1.67 4.12 4.37
N PRO A 166 -2.89 4.19 4.94
CA PRO A 166 -3.93 3.21 4.66
C PRO A 166 -4.31 3.31 3.18
N THR A 167 -4.21 2.24 2.41
CA THR A 167 -4.42 2.26 0.96
C THR A 167 -5.79 2.82 0.61
N CYS A 168 -6.84 2.42 1.33
CA CYS A 168 -8.22 2.87 1.14
C CYS A 168 -8.44 4.38 1.39
N SER A 169 -7.48 5.07 2.00
CA SER A 169 -7.56 6.51 2.28
C SER A 169 -7.00 7.40 1.17
N SER A 170 -6.29 6.82 0.19
CA SER A 170 -5.48 7.55 -0.76
C SER A 170 -6.26 8.13 -1.94
N LEU A 171 -5.85 9.36 -2.36
CA LEU A 171 -6.18 9.96 -3.65
C LEU A 171 -4.91 10.57 -4.24
N LEU A 172 -4.58 10.21 -5.47
CA LEU A 172 -3.33 10.58 -6.12
C LEU A 172 -3.55 11.04 -7.57
N LYS A 173 -2.62 11.84 -8.08
CA LYS A 173 -2.61 12.21 -9.50
C LYS A 173 -2.44 10.96 -10.36
N LYS A 174 -3.21 10.87 -11.45
CA LYS A 174 -3.19 9.72 -12.38
C LYS A 174 -1.78 9.40 -12.88
N GLU A 175 -0.94 10.41 -13.14
CA GLU A 175 0.43 10.22 -13.60
C GLU A 175 1.29 9.40 -12.64
N VAL A 176 1.07 9.52 -11.32
CA VAL A 176 1.76 8.72 -10.30
C VAL A 176 1.46 7.24 -10.51
N PHE A 177 0.17 6.91 -10.68
CA PHE A 177 -0.29 5.53 -10.88
C PHE A 177 0.31 4.90 -12.15
N TYR A 178 0.35 5.65 -13.24
CA TYR A 178 0.92 5.16 -14.50
C TYR A 178 2.44 4.97 -14.45
N ASN A 179 3.15 5.86 -13.76
CA ASN A 179 4.62 5.89 -13.72
C ASN A 179 5.21 5.12 -12.53
N THR A 180 4.39 4.37 -11.79
CA THR A 180 4.90 3.49 -10.73
C THR A 180 5.81 2.42 -11.35
N PRO A 181 7.10 2.37 -10.93
CA PRO A 181 8.07 1.48 -11.54
C PRO A 181 7.75 0.01 -11.22
N LYS A 182 8.17 -0.87 -12.13
CA LYS A 182 8.10 -2.32 -11.95
C LYS A 182 9.52 -2.85 -11.81
N ASP A 183 9.76 -3.62 -10.77
CA ASP A 183 11.00 -4.34 -10.52
C ASP A 183 10.64 -5.63 -9.80
N SER A 184 11.23 -6.74 -10.19
CA SER A 184 10.97 -8.05 -9.58
C SER A 184 11.36 -8.13 -8.09
N ARG A 185 12.16 -7.18 -7.62
CA ARG A 185 12.54 -7.03 -6.20
C ARG A 185 11.46 -6.37 -5.37
N PHE A 186 10.47 -5.70 -5.98
CA PHE A 186 9.37 -5.06 -5.26
C PHE A 186 8.34 -6.10 -4.82
N LEU A 187 8.20 -6.27 -3.52
CA LEU A 187 7.30 -7.26 -2.91
C LEU A 187 5.94 -6.66 -2.56
N VAL A 188 5.91 -5.34 -2.28
CA VAL A 188 4.74 -4.61 -1.77
C VAL A 188 4.46 -3.43 -2.69
N GLY A 189 3.37 -3.54 -3.47
CA GLY A 189 3.03 -2.56 -4.50
C GLY A 189 2.66 -1.18 -3.96
N ASP A 190 1.91 -1.13 -2.87
CA ASP A 190 1.38 0.11 -2.28
C ASP A 190 2.50 1.05 -1.86
N ILE A 191 3.53 0.52 -1.18
CA ILE A 191 4.66 1.35 -0.75
C ILE A 191 5.41 1.95 -1.94
N ILE A 192 5.52 1.20 -3.05
CA ILE A 192 6.16 1.68 -4.27
C ILE A 192 5.33 2.78 -4.93
N LEU A 193 4.00 2.64 -4.92
CA LEU A 193 3.08 3.66 -5.40
C LEU A 193 3.21 4.95 -4.59
N PHE A 194 3.21 4.86 -3.26
CA PHE A 194 3.32 6.03 -2.37
C PHE A 194 4.69 6.72 -2.47
N LEU A 195 5.77 5.94 -2.59
CA LEU A 195 7.09 6.50 -2.85
C LEU A 195 7.18 7.12 -4.25
N THR A 196 6.45 6.59 -5.23
CA THR A 196 6.35 7.21 -6.55
C THR A 196 5.67 8.56 -6.44
N ALA A 197 4.59 8.69 -5.67
CA ALA A 197 3.94 9.97 -5.44
C ALA A 197 4.94 11.03 -4.95
N SER A 198 5.86 10.67 -4.05
CA SER A 198 6.89 11.60 -3.54
C SER A 198 7.89 12.11 -4.58
N LYS A 199 7.95 11.51 -5.79
CA LYS A 199 8.74 12.02 -6.92
C LYS A 199 8.00 13.08 -7.72
N TYR A 200 6.66 13.03 -7.72
CA TYR A 200 5.81 13.91 -8.52
C TYR A 200 5.29 15.12 -7.75
N GLY A 201 5.42 15.11 -6.44
CA GLY A 201 4.99 16.21 -5.59
C GLY A 201 5.05 15.85 -4.11
N ARG A 202 4.44 16.70 -3.30
CA ARG A 202 4.31 16.53 -1.86
C ARG A 202 3.17 15.57 -1.53
N ILE A 203 3.15 15.01 -0.33
CA ILE A 203 2.13 14.09 0.16
C ILE A 203 1.57 14.63 1.47
N TYR A 204 0.25 14.75 1.59
CA TYR A 204 -0.41 15.31 2.77
C TYR A 204 -1.45 14.38 3.37
N CYS A 205 -1.51 14.33 4.69
CA CYS A 205 -2.59 13.68 5.43
C CYS A 205 -3.63 14.72 5.86
N LEU A 206 -4.86 14.56 5.39
CA LEU A 206 -6.00 15.38 5.83
C LEU A 206 -6.40 15.06 7.27
N PRO A 207 -6.99 16.03 8.02
CA PRO A 207 -7.36 15.85 9.43
C PRO A 207 -8.49 14.85 9.65
N ASP A 208 -9.36 14.67 8.68
CA ASP A 208 -10.60 13.90 8.79
C ASP A 208 -10.33 12.38 8.88
N THR A 209 -11.19 11.68 9.60
CA THR A 209 -11.29 10.21 9.55
C THR A 209 -12.46 9.85 8.66
N MET A 210 -12.18 9.37 7.43
CA MET A 210 -13.20 9.21 6.37
C MET A 210 -13.36 7.78 5.87
N GLY A 211 -12.78 6.81 6.54
CA GLY A 211 -12.91 5.41 6.16
C GLY A 211 -12.52 4.45 7.28
N VAL A 212 -12.71 3.18 6.99
CA VAL A 212 -12.36 2.06 7.85
C VAL A 212 -11.41 1.13 7.10
N TYR A 213 -10.29 0.82 7.72
CA TYR A 213 -9.35 -0.20 7.29
C TYR A 213 -9.63 -1.50 8.06
N ARG A 214 -9.88 -2.59 7.32
CA ARG A 214 -10.09 -3.90 7.91
C ARG A 214 -8.82 -4.74 7.87
N SER A 215 -8.40 -5.21 9.04
CA SER A 215 -7.28 -6.14 9.16
C SER A 215 -7.77 -7.49 9.66
N GLN A 216 -7.62 -8.50 8.81
CA GLN A 216 -8.12 -9.85 9.08
C GLN A 216 -6.98 -10.87 9.10
N ALA A 217 -7.15 -11.93 9.92
CA ALA A 217 -6.17 -13.03 10.02
C ALA A 217 -5.93 -13.75 8.68
N SER A 218 -6.93 -13.76 7.79
CA SER A 218 -6.85 -14.33 6.44
C SER A 218 -6.35 -13.35 5.37
N GLY A 219 -6.15 -12.07 5.71
CA GLY A 219 -5.72 -11.04 4.76
C GLY A 219 -4.32 -11.29 4.20
N VAL A 220 -4.07 -10.80 2.98
CA VAL A 220 -2.78 -10.91 2.28
C VAL A 220 -1.63 -10.36 3.14
N THR A 221 -1.84 -9.24 3.81
CA THR A 221 -0.86 -8.61 4.70
C THR A 221 -0.49 -9.54 5.86
N GLN A 222 -1.48 -10.22 6.49
CA GLN A 222 -1.25 -11.16 7.57
C GLN A 222 -0.52 -12.42 7.12
N ALA A 223 -0.96 -13.00 6.00
CA ALA A 223 -0.29 -14.14 5.40
C ALA A 223 1.18 -13.82 5.06
N TYR A 224 1.44 -12.56 4.73
CA TYR A 224 2.77 -12.06 4.39
C TYR A 224 3.63 -11.88 5.64
N MET A 225 3.15 -11.18 6.66
CA MET A 225 3.87 -10.95 7.93
C MET A 225 4.20 -12.25 8.66
N ASN A 226 3.32 -13.24 8.63
CA ASN A 226 3.54 -14.56 9.24
C ASN A 226 4.55 -15.43 8.47
N LYS A 227 4.81 -15.13 7.19
CA LYS A 227 5.74 -15.88 6.33
C LYS A 227 7.17 -15.36 6.31
N ILE A 228 7.43 -14.18 6.90
CA ILE A 228 8.80 -13.62 6.95
C ILE A 228 9.67 -14.46 7.87
N LYS A 229 10.17 -15.58 7.36
CA LYS A 229 11.08 -16.46 8.12
C LYS A 229 12.27 -16.83 7.23
N GLY A 230 13.44 -16.80 7.81
CA GLY A 230 14.63 -17.36 7.20
C GLY A 230 15.09 -16.64 5.92
N ASP A 231 15.16 -17.39 4.82
CA ASP A 231 15.71 -16.87 3.56
C ASP A 231 14.81 -15.83 2.89
N ASP A 232 13.52 -15.74 3.28
CA ASP A 232 12.64 -14.69 2.77
C ASP A 232 13.07 -13.30 3.24
N ILE A 233 13.77 -13.18 4.38
CA ILE A 233 14.34 -11.91 4.86
C ILE A 233 15.25 -11.27 3.80
N ILE A 234 15.96 -12.07 3.01
CA ILE A 234 16.83 -11.58 1.92
C ILE A 234 16.03 -10.82 0.88
N LYS A 235 14.82 -11.28 0.56
CA LYS A 235 13.94 -10.61 -0.42
C LYS A 235 13.59 -9.19 0.02
N TYR A 236 13.37 -8.98 1.33
CA TYR A 236 13.13 -7.62 1.88
C TYR A 236 14.36 -6.74 1.82
N VAL A 237 15.53 -7.30 2.11
CA VAL A 237 16.79 -6.55 1.94
C VAL A 237 16.94 -6.08 0.50
N LEU A 238 16.70 -6.98 -0.47
CA LEU A 238 16.76 -6.65 -1.90
C LEU A 238 15.71 -5.61 -2.30
N GLN A 239 14.48 -5.68 -1.74
CA GLN A 239 13.47 -4.66 -1.94
C GLN A 239 13.94 -3.28 -1.47
N PHE A 240 14.48 -3.18 -0.25
CA PHE A 240 14.94 -1.89 0.28
C PHE A 240 16.17 -1.36 -0.45
N GLN A 241 17.04 -2.23 -0.99
CA GLN A 241 18.12 -1.83 -1.89
C GLN A 241 17.56 -1.25 -3.19
N ALA A 242 16.57 -1.91 -3.81
CA ALA A 242 15.89 -1.37 -4.98
C ALA A 242 15.19 -0.04 -4.68
N ILE A 243 14.52 0.07 -3.52
CA ILE A 243 13.89 1.34 -3.10
C ILE A 243 14.92 2.47 -3.03
N LYS A 244 16.13 2.25 -2.51
CA LYS A 244 17.20 3.26 -2.51
C LYS A 244 17.58 3.71 -3.92
N GLU A 245 17.65 2.77 -4.86
CA GLU A 245 18.01 3.04 -6.25
C GLU A 245 16.95 3.90 -6.94
N TYR A 246 15.68 3.53 -6.77
CA TYR A 246 14.55 4.22 -7.41
C TYR A 246 14.10 5.50 -6.68
N PHE A 247 14.26 5.56 -5.37
CA PHE A 247 13.74 6.61 -4.49
C PHE A 247 14.80 7.15 -3.52
N PRO A 248 15.75 7.97 -3.99
CA PRO A 248 16.85 8.49 -3.14
C PRO A 248 16.37 9.26 -1.90
N LYS A 249 15.18 9.89 -1.94
CA LYS A 249 14.59 10.58 -0.79
C LYS A 249 14.17 9.62 0.36
N ALA A 250 14.08 8.32 0.10
CA ALA A 250 13.79 7.28 1.09
C ALA A 250 15.06 6.54 1.57
N GLN A 251 16.24 7.08 1.29
CA GLN A 251 17.52 6.39 1.56
C GLN A 251 17.76 6.12 3.04
N LYS A 252 17.41 7.07 3.92
CA LYS A 252 17.64 6.94 5.36
C LYS A 252 16.78 5.82 5.96
N ALA A 253 15.50 5.78 5.61
CA ALA A 253 14.58 4.73 6.04
C ALA A 253 15.00 3.37 5.45
N SER A 254 15.33 3.31 4.15
CA SER A 254 15.81 2.10 3.49
C SER A 254 17.03 1.52 4.20
N ASN A 255 18.04 2.33 4.51
CA ASN A 255 19.24 1.90 5.22
C ASN A 255 18.91 1.34 6.61
N LYS A 256 18.00 1.98 7.35
CA LYS A 256 17.54 1.49 8.66
C LYS A 256 16.86 0.13 8.54
N LEU A 257 15.96 -0.04 7.57
CA LEU A 257 15.23 -1.28 7.35
C LEU A 257 16.14 -2.40 6.87
N ILE A 258 17.08 -2.12 5.96
CA ILE A 258 18.12 -3.06 5.54
C ILE A 258 18.89 -3.55 6.76
N CYS A 259 19.38 -2.64 7.63
CA CYS A 259 20.10 -3.00 8.85
C CYS A 259 19.25 -3.88 9.78
N SER A 260 17.97 -3.55 9.97
CA SER A 260 17.06 -4.33 10.82
C SER A 260 16.90 -5.75 10.29
N HIS A 261 16.55 -5.90 9.01
CA HIS A 261 16.33 -7.21 8.39
C HIS A 261 17.62 -8.04 8.31
N MET A 262 18.77 -7.40 8.11
CA MET A 262 20.05 -8.09 8.17
C MET A 262 20.37 -8.63 9.58
N LEU A 263 20.03 -7.86 10.62
CA LEU A 263 20.15 -8.35 11.99
C LEU A 263 19.24 -9.56 12.24
N ASP A 264 18.01 -9.54 11.73
CA ASP A 264 17.09 -10.67 11.84
C ASP A 264 17.57 -11.88 11.04
N LEU A 265 18.15 -11.68 9.85
CA LEU A 265 18.78 -12.75 9.07
C LEU A 265 19.98 -13.35 9.80
N ILE A 266 20.85 -12.52 10.38
CA ILE A 266 21.99 -12.95 11.18
C ILE A 266 21.53 -13.79 12.38
N ARG A 267 20.46 -13.35 13.07
CA ARG A 267 19.83 -14.12 14.15
C ARG A 267 19.38 -15.50 13.69
N TYR A 268 18.66 -15.53 12.59
CA TYR A 268 18.12 -16.76 12.03
C TYR A 268 19.22 -17.74 11.59
N LYS A 269 20.23 -17.26 10.84
CA LYS A 269 21.34 -18.09 10.34
C LYS A 269 22.30 -18.52 11.43
N TRP A 270 22.55 -17.66 12.44
CA TRP A 270 23.39 -18.01 13.59
C TRP A 270 22.88 -19.22 14.35
N CYS A 271 21.59 -19.37 14.48
CA CYS A 271 21.00 -20.55 15.11
C CYS A 271 21.18 -21.82 14.27
N LYS A 272 21.35 -21.70 12.94
CA LYS A 272 21.48 -22.84 12.01
C LYS A 272 22.93 -23.11 11.59
N ASN A 273 23.67 -22.07 11.21
CA ASN A 273 25.05 -22.20 10.71
C ASN A 273 25.84 -20.91 10.94
N LYS A 274 26.80 -20.97 11.90
CA LYS A 274 27.61 -19.81 12.27
C LYS A 274 28.50 -19.28 11.14
N MET A 275 29.07 -20.16 10.31
CA MET A 275 29.94 -19.75 9.19
C MET A 275 29.18 -19.04 8.11
N GLU A 276 27.97 -19.49 7.79
CA GLU A 276 27.08 -18.83 6.84
C GLU A 276 26.66 -17.43 7.35
N CYS A 277 26.38 -17.31 8.64
CA CYS A 277 26.09 -16.03 9.29
C CYS A 277 27.25 -15.03 9.13
N ILE A 278 28.50 -15.46 9.37
CA ILE A 278 29.68 -14.61 9.20
C ILE A 278 29.79 -14.14 7.73
N ARG A 279 29.62 -15.06 6.78
CA ARG A 279 29.66 -14.74 5.34
C ARG A 279 28.63 -13.69 4.95
N TYR A 280 27.37 -13.84 5.37
CA TYR A 280 26.32 -12.85 5.10
C TYR A 280 26.61 -11.50 5.74
N THR A 281 27.14 -11.51 6.97
CA THR A 281 27.51 -10.27 7.66
C THR A 281 28.61 -9.52 6.89
N LEU A 282 29.63 -10.22 6.43
CA LEU A 282 30.74 -9.63 5.67
C LEU A 282 30.27 -9.09 4.30
N LEU A 283 29.42 -9.85 3.59
CA LEU A 283 28.82 -9.39 2.32
C LEU A 283 27.98 -8.12 2.51
N PHE A 284 27.18 -8.07 3.54
CA PHE A 284 26.38 -6.90 3.88
C PHE A 284 27.25 -5.67 4.20
N LEU A 285 28.25 -5.82 5.03
CA LEU A 285 29.19 -4.75 5.37
C LEU A 285 29.90 -4.19 4.12
N TYR A 286 30.27 -5.07 3.20
CA TYR A 286 30.88 -4.69 1.93
C TYR A 286 29.93 -3.92 1.02
N GLN A 287 28.70 -4.41 0.84
CA GLN A 287 27.69 -3.81 -0.05
C GLN A 287 27.20 -2.44 0.45
N GLU A 288 26.94 -2.32 1.76
CA GLU A 288 26.36 -1.11 2.36
C GLU A 288 27.44 -0.07 2.72
N LYS A 289 28.73 -0.35 2.49
CA LYS A 289 29.86 0.53 2.85
C LYS A 289 29.79 1.03 4.31
N MET A 290 29.19 0.23 5.20
CA MET A 290 29.03 0.61 6.60
C MET A 290 30.36 0.51 7.34
N PRO A 291 30.66 1.45 8.25
CA PRO A 291 31.83 1.34 9.10
C PRO A 291 31.77 0.05 9.89
N PHE A 292 32.77 -0.81 9.72
CA PHE A 292 32.91 -2.14 10.35
C PHE A 292 32.61 -2.10 11.85
N LEU A 293 33.06 -1.04 12.53
CA LEU A 293 32.94 -0.90 13.98
C LEU A 293 31.47 -0.76 14.46
N ILE A 294 30.62 -0.03 13.75
CA ILE A 294 29.21 0.20 14.17
C ILE A 294 28.41 -1.11 14.10
N THR A 295 28.63 -1.90 13.07
CA THR A 295 27.92 -3.18 12.89
C THR A 295 28.47 -4.23 13.87
N LEU A 296 29.77 -4.25 14.11
CA LEU A 296 30.39 -5.10 15.11
C LEU A 296 29.89 -4.78 16.52
N LEU A 297 29.77 -3.49 16.88
CA LEU A 297 29.25 -3.07 18.18
C LEU A 297 27.76 -3.44 18.37
N LYS A 298 26.94 -3.32 17.33
CA LYS A 298 25.55 -3.79 17.35
C LYS A 298 25.47 -5.31 17.49
N TRP A 299 26.36 -6.02 16.84
CA TRP A 299 26.45 -7.48 16.91
C TRP A 299 26.92 -7.96 18.29
N PHE A 300 27.95 -7.33 18.89
CA PHE A 300 28.41 -7.61 20.25
C PHE A 300 27.35 -7.28 21.30
N LYS A 301 26.70 -6.14 21.20
CA LYS A 301 25.59 -5.79 22.09
C LYS A 301 24.48 -6.85 22.05
N TYR A 302 24.18 -7.37 20.88
CA TYR A 302 23.22 -8.45 20.69
C TYR A 302 23.66 -9.77 21.35
N LEU A 303 24.90 -10.19 21.20
CA LEU A 303 25.43 -11.41 21.80
C LEU A 303 25.46 -11.32 23.34
N LEU A 304 25.75 -10.15 23.91
CA LEU A 304 25.79 -9.92 25.34
C LEU A 304 24.39 -9.96 25.99
N PHE A 305 23.37 -9.43 25.33
CA PHE A 305 21.99 -9.46 25.85
C PHE A 305 21.35 -10.86 25.81
N ARG A 306 21.88 -11.80 25.04
CA ARG A 306 21.35 -13.16 24.94
C ARG A 306 21.83 -14.12 26.03
N ARG A 307 22.76 -13.69 26.87
CA ARG A 307 23.22 -14.49 28.03
C ARG A 307 22.35 -14.37 29.29
N ILE A 308 21.23 -13.61 29.21
CA ILE A 308 20.37 -13.27 30.36
C ILE A 308 18.91 -13.76 30.16
N GLN A 309 18.68 -14.65 29.18
CA GLN A 309 17.40 -15.38 29.11
C GLN A 309 17.62 -16.87 28.93
#